data_6eb305c4ef1f385a79fa0145571bce81
#
_entry.id   6eb305c4ef1f385a79fa0145571bce81
#
_cell.length_a   1.000
_cell.length_b   1.000
_cell.length_c   1.000
_cell.angle_alpha   90.00
_cell.angle_beta   90.00
_cell.angle_gamma   90.00
#
_symmetry.space_group_name_H-M   'P 1'
#
loop_
_entity.id
_entity.type
_entity.pdbx_description
1 polymer ?
#
loop_
_entity_poly.entity_id
_entity_poly.type
_entity_poly.pdbx_seq_one_letter_code
_entity_poly.pdbx_strand_id
1 'polypeptide(L)'
;LFHIDLVDSIVYAGVPVHYTVNGQRRCQGYIPTIVSKCGWLLKEQATKTKGIFRVSGSAKRVAELQLIFDTPPKYGSQLDWTGYTIHDASNVLRRYLNHLPDPVIPLEFYEKFRDVHRNLTNDEEKIAAYQELISKLPPPHSCLLMYLLDLLALFAHHSEENLMDSKNLASVFQPGVISHPNHAMSPGEYMTSAAVLKFLIDYQSSFTMP
;
A
#
# COMPACT_ATOMS: atom_id res chain seq x y z
N LEU A 1 2.89 5.60 -15.52
CA LEU A 1 2.01 5.15 -14.43
C LEU A 1 1.98 6.14 -13.26
N PHE A 2 3.03 6.93 -13.09
CA PHE A 2 3.09 7.96 -12.04
C PHE A 2 2.22 9.18 -12.42
N HIS A 3 1.66 9.84 -11.41
CA HIS A 3 0.82 11.05 -11.57
C HIS A 3 -0.49 10.87 -12.36
N ILE A 4 -0.93 9.63 -12.58
CA ILE A 4 -2.24 9.33 -13.17
C ILE A 4 -3.10 8.58 -12.15
N ASP A 5 -4.41 8.60 -12.36
CA ASP A 5 -5.35 7.93 -11.46
C ASP A 5 -5.11 6.43 -11.37
N LEU A 6 -5.44 5.84 -10.24
CA LEU A 6 -5.26 4.41 -10.00
C LEU A 6 -5.98 3.56 -11.07
N VAL A 7 -7.18 3.97 -11.47
CA VAL A 7 -7.95 3.25 -12.50
C VAL A 7 -7.20 3.27 -13.83
N ASP A 8 -6.69 4.43 -14.25
CA ASP A 8 -5.92 4.55 -15.48
C ASP A 8 -4.61 3.76 -15.43
N SER A 9 -3.92 3.80 -14.28
CA SER A 9 -2.71 3.01 -14.04
C SER A 9 -2.98 1.51 -14.23
N ILE A 10 -4.13 1.01 -13.79
CA ILE A 10 -4.55 -0.38 -13.96
C ILE A 10 -4.94 -0.67 -15.41
N VAL A 11 -5.61 0.27 -16.09
CA VAL A 11 -5.94 0.12 -17.51
C VAL A 11 -4.69 -0.04 -18.38
N TYR A 12 -3.66 0.76 -18.11
CA TYR A 12 -2.38 0.67 -18.86
C TYR A 12 -1.54 -0.53 -18.46
N ALA A 13 -1.46 -0.85 -17.18
CA ALA A 13 -0.53 -1.84 -16.65
C ALA A 13 -1.06 -2.52 -15.37
N GLY A 14 -2.26 -3.09 -15.44
CA GLY A 14 -2.84 -3.86 -14.36
C GLY A 14 -2.45 -5.33 -14.43
N VAL A 15 -2.28 -5.94 -13.26
CA VAL A 15 -2.11 -7.38 -13.10
C VAL A 15 -3.17 -7.94 -12.16
N PRO A 16 -3.72 -9.14 -12.45
CA PRO A 16 -4.75 -9.72 -11.60
C PRO A 16 -4.17 -10.18 -10.26
N VAL A 17 -4.89 -9.89 -9.19
CA VAL A 17 -4.66 -10.49 -7.86
C VAL A 17 -5.58 -11.69 -7.72
N HIS A 18 -5.02 -12.81 -7.29
CA HIS A 18 -5.75 -14.05 -7.11
C HIS A 18 -5.70 -14.50 -5.65
N TYR A 19 -6.78 -15.12 -5.24
CA TYR A 19 -6.88 -15.84 -3.97
C TYR A 19 -7.41 -17.25 -4.20
N THR A 20 -7.16 -18.14 -3.25
CA THR A 20 -7.61 -19.53 -3.35
C THR A 20 -8.72 -19.78 -2.33
N VAL A 21 -9.88 -20.20 -2.81
CA VAL A 21 -11.02 -20.65 -1.97
C VAL A 21 -11.39 -22.07 -2.37
N ASN A 22 -11.41 -22.96 -1.39
CA ASN A 22 -11.74 -24.38 -1.61
C ASN A 22 -10.91 -25.02 -2.74
N GLY A 23 -9.63 -24.69 -2.82
CA GLY A 23 -8.73 -25.20 -3.85
C GLY A 23 -8.89 -24.57 -5.24
N GLN A 24 -9.83 -23.66 -5.41
CA GLN A 24 -10.03 -22.93 -6.67
C GLN A 24 -9.41 -21.54 -6.61
N ARG A 25 -8.63 -21.20 -7.65
CA ARG A 25 -8.04 -19.87 -7.83
C ARG A 25 -9.09 -18.92 -8.43
N ARG A 26 -9.38 -17.83 -7.74
CA ARG A 26 -10.32 -16.80 -8.17
C ARG A 26 -9.60 -15.45 -8.30
N CYS A 27 -9.96 -14.67 -9.33
CA CYS A 27 -9.48 -13.30 -9.47
C CYS A 27 -10.25 -12.42 -8.47
N GLN A 28 -9.50 -11.67 -7.67
CA GLN A 28 -10.04 -10.75 -6.67
C GLN A 28 -10.21 -9.33 -7.26
N GLY A 29 -9.37 -8.98 -8.23
CA GLY A 29 -9.31 -7.67 -8.86
C GLY A 29 -7.95 -7.45 -9.50
N TYR A 30 -7.65 -6.21 -9.79
CA TYR A 30 -6.41 -5.81 -10.46
C TYR A 30 -5.67 -4.78 -9.61
N ILE A 31 -4.35 -4.85 -9.63
CA ILE A 31 -3.45 -3.85 -9.05
C ILE A 31 -2.41 -3.42 -10.09
N PRO A 32 -1.80 -2.23 -9.96
CA PRO A 32 -0.75 -1.80 -10.87
C PRO A 32 0.45 -2.75 -10.89
N THR A 33 1.03 -2.97 -12.06
CA THR A 33 2.20 -3.84 -12.27
C THR A 33 3.36 -3.48 -11.34
N ILE A 34 3.60 -2.17 -11.13
CA ILE A 34 4.65 -1.70 -10.22
C ILE A 34 4.45 -2.22 -8.79
N VAL A 35 3.20 -2.19 -8.29
CA VAL A 35 2.88 -2.67 -6.94
C VAL A 35 3.12 -4.17 -6.84
N SER A 36 2.66 -4.92 -7.83
CA SER A 36 2.84 -6.38 -7.87
C SER A 36 4.32 -6.78 -7.96
N LYS A 37 5.09 -6.14 -8.87
CA LYS A 37 6.51 -6.42 -9.09
C LYS A 37 7.36 -6.11 -7.86
N CYS A 38 7.17 -4.92 -7.27
CA CYS A 38 7.87 -4.53 -6.04
C CYS A 38 7.44 -5.41 -4.87
N GLY A 39 6.14 -5.63 -4.69
CA GLY A 39 5.61 -6.44 -3.61
C GLY A 39 6.11 -7.87 -3.63
N TRP A 40 6.18 -8.48 -4.82
CA TRP A 40 6.73 -9.83 -4.98
C TRP A 40 8.20 -9.90 -4.53
N LEU A 41 9.05 -9.01 -5.08
CA LEU A 41 10.47 -8.99 -4.73
C LEU A 41 10.68 -8.77 -3.22
N LEU A 42 9.93 -7.84 -2.63
CA LEU A 42 10.03 -7.50 -1.21
C LEU A 42 9.59 -8.67 -0.32
N LYS A 43 8.51 -9.36 -0.65
CA LYS A 43 8.05 -10.57 0.07
C LYS A 43 9.10 -11.69 0.02
N GLU A 44 9.73 -11.90 -1.13
CA GLU A 44 10.72 -12.97 -1.30
C GLU A 44 12.06 -12.70 -0.61
N GLN A 45 12.51 -11.43 -0.58
CA GLN A 45 13.90 -11.15 -0.23
C GLN A 45 14.11 -10.17 0.93
N ALA A 46 13.07 -9.48 1.40
CA ALA A 46 13.26 -8.33 2.28
C ALA A 46 12.57 -8.41 3.64
N THR A 47 11.82 -9.47 3.93
CA THR A 47 11.02 -9.56 5.17
C THR A 47 11.83 -9.38 6.45
N LYS A 48 13.12 -9.77 6.43
CA LYS A 48 14.05 -9.67 7.56
C LYS A 48 15.05 -8.52 7.45
N THR A 49 14.93 -7.68 6.43
CA THR A 49 15.86 -6.58 6.18
C THR A 49 15.63 -5.44 7.15
N LYS A 50 16.63 -5.09 7.96
CA LYS A 50 16.57 -4.00 8.94
C LYS A 50 16.24 -2.67 8.26
N GLY A 51 15.25 -1.97 8.77
CA GLY A 51 14.84 -0.65 8.29
C GLY A 51 14.21 -0.66 6.90
N ILE A 52 13.74 -1.81 6.41
CA ILE A 52 13.02 -1.88 5.14
C ILE A 52 11.90 -0.82 5.09
N PHE A 53 11.68 -0.23 3.93
CA PHE A 53 10.81 0.91 3.66
C PHE A 53 11.26 2.25 4.28
N ARG A 54 12.02 2.27 5.36
CA ARG A 54 12.56 3.49 5.98
C ARG A 54 13.90 3.90 5.38
N VAL A 55 14.80 2.94 5.14
CA VAL A 55 16.11 3.19 4.54
C VAL A 55 15.95 3.52 3.06
N SER A 56 16.59 4.61 2.63
CA SER A 56 16.53 5.04 1.24
C SER A 56 17.41 4.17 0.34
N GLY A 57 16.91 3.88 -0.86
CA GLY A 57 17.72 3.37 -1.96
C GLY A 57 18.49 4.48 -2.68
N SER A 58 19.11 4.14 -3.79
CA SER A 58 19.77 5.12 -4.66
C SER A 58 18.76 5.98 -5.40
N ALA A 59 18.82 7.30 -5.22
CA ALA A 59 17.94 8.22 -5.93
C ALA A 59 18.01 8.06 -7.45
N LYS A 60 19.21 7.78 -7.99
CA LYS A 60 19.42 7.50 -9.42
C LYS A 60 18.67 6.25 -9.85
N ARG A 61 18.90 5.11 -9.17
CA ARG A 61 18.24 3.84 -9.52
C ARG A 61 16.72 3.89 -9.33
N VAL A 62 16.24 4.59 -8.31
CA VAL A 62 14.79 4.80 -8.12
C VAL A 62 14.20 5.62 -9.27
N ALA A 63 14.92 6.64 -9.78
CA ALA A 63 14.49 7.38 -10.95
C ALA A 63 14.50 6.53 -12.25
N GLU A 64 15.51 5.68 -12.40
CA GLU A 64 15.58 4.70 -13.51
C GLU A 64 14.41 3.71 -13.45
N LEU A 65 14.10 3.17 -12.28
CA LEU A 65 12.94 2.28 -12.09
C LEU A 65 11.62 3.00 -12.40
N GLN A 66 11.46 4.25 -11.99
CA GLN A 66 10.28 5.04 -12.34
C GLN A 66 10.14 5.15 -13.86
N LEU A 67 11.21 5.45 -14.58
CA LEU A 67 11.19 5.54 -16.03
C LEU A 67 10.80 4.20 -16.67
N ILE A 68 11.33 3.08 -16.17
CA ILE A 68 11.00 1.74 -16.67
C ILE A 68 9.49 1.46 -16.50
N PHE A 69 8.94 1.79 -15.32
CA PHE A 69 7.50 1.61 -15.07
C PHE A 69 6.62 2.60 -15.83
N ASP A 70 7.13 3.74 -16.27
CA ASP A 70 6.39 4.72 -17.07
C ASP A 70 6.50 4.47 -18.58
N THR A 71 7.39 3.57 -19.02
CA THR A 71 7.67 3.36 -20.45
C THR A 71 6.73 2.32 -21.08
N PRO A 72 5.85 2.71 -22.03
CA PRO A 72 5.05 1.77 -22.81
C PRO A 72 5.88 0.95 -23.79
N PRO A 73 5.40 -0.18 -24.29
CA PRO A 73 4.15 -0.85 -23.91
C PRO A 73 4.32 -1.80 -22.72
N LYS A 74 5.52 -1.92 -22.16
CA LYS A 74 5.86 -2.92 -21.15
C LYS A 74 5.54 -2.49 -19.71
N TYR A 75 5.63 -1.20 -19.41
CA TYR A 75 5.36 -0.64 -18.08
C TYR A 75 5.99 -1.47 -16.94
N GLY A 76 7.26 -1.89 -17.13
CA GLY A 76 8.01 -2.67 -16.15
C GLY A 76 7.62 -4.14 -16.00
N SER A 77 6.68 -4.67 -16.79
CA SER A 77 6.25 -6.07 -16.68
C SER A 77 7.39 -7.08 -16.87
N GLN A 78 8.39 -6.73 -17.67
CA GLN A 78 9.58 -7.55 -17.96
C GLN A 78 10.83 -7.10 -17.19
N LEU A 79 10.66 -6.27 -16.14
CA LEU A 79 11.78 -5.79 -15.33
C LEU A 79 12.56 -6.96 -14.75
N ASP A 80 13.87 -6.96 -15.03
CA ASP A 80 14.86 -7.74 -14.32
C ASP A 80 15.45 -6.87 -13.20
N TRP A 81 15.46 -7.39 -11.99
CA TRP A 81 15.94 -6.69 -10.81
C TRP A 81 17.48 -6.68 -10.68
N THR A 82 18.21 -7.29 -11.62
CA THR A 82 19.67 -7.29 -11.63
C THR A 82 20.21 -5.86 -11.64
N GLY A 83 21.06 -5.53 -10.66
CA GLY A 83 21.64 -4.19 -10.50
C GLY A 83 20.80 -3.24 -9.61
N TYR A 84 19.61 -3.66 -9.17
CA TYR A 84 18.78 -2.93 -8.21
C TYR A 84 18.77 -3.61 -6.84
N THR A 85 18.54 -2.83 -5.81
CA THR A 85 18.44 -3.34 -4.44
C THR A 85 16.99 -3.40 -3.97
N ILE A 86 16.73 -4.18 -2.90
CA ILE A 86 15.43 -4.20 -2.24
C ILE A 86 15.00 -2.81 -1.72
N HIS A 87 15.96 -1.96 -1.33
CA HIS A 87 15.68 -0.57 -0.94
C HIS A 87 15.24 0.29 -2.13
N ASP A 88 15.78 0.06 -3.33
CA ASP A 88 15.31 0.74 -4.54
C ASP A 88 13.87 0.34 -4.86
N ALA A 89 13.55 -0.96 -4.77
CA ALA A 89 12.20 -1.46 -4.98
C ALA A 89 11.21 -0.90 -3.94
N SER A 90 11.57 -0.86 -2.66
CA SER A 90 10.72 -0.29 -1.62
C SER A 90 10.49 1.21 -1.82
N ASN A 91 11.50 1.93 -2.27
CA ASN A 91 11.42 3.38 -2.50
C ASN A 91 10.58 3.72 -3.74
N VAL A 92 10.73 2.98 -4.85
CA VAL A 92 9.91 3.23 -6.06
C VAL A 92 8.45 2.89 -5.81
N LEU A 93 8.16 1.85 -5.03
CA LEU A 93 6.79 1.52 -4.60
C LEU A 93 6.16 2.68 -3.81
N ARG A 94 6.85 3.17 -2.77
CA ARG A 94 6.38 4.31 -1.98
C ARG A 94 6.22 5.58 -2.82
N ARG A 95 7.17 5.85 -3.72
CA ARG A 95 7.09 6.98 -4.65
C ARG A 95 5.85 6.88 -5.53
N TYR A 96 5.53 5.70 -6.05
CA TYR A 96 4.32 5.47 -6.84
C TYR A 96 3.07 5.82 -6.05
N LEU A 97 2.93 5.28 -4.84
CA LEU A 97 1.76 5.54 -3.98
C LEU A 97 1.62 7.03 -3.65
N ASN A 98 2.73 7.70 -3.34
CA ASN A 98 2.74 9.13 -3.02
C ASN A 98 2.42 10.04 -4.24
N HIS A 99 2.59 9.54 -5.46
CA HIS A 99 2.29 10.26 -6.69
C HIS A 99 0.90 9.96 -7.27
N LEU A 100 0.11 9.13 -6.62
CA LEU A 100 -1.30 8.98 -6.97
C LEU A 100 -2.02 10.32 -6.73
N PRO A 101 -2.78 10.84 -7.70
CA PRO A 101 -3.58 12.07 -7.53
C PRO A 101 -4.58 11.97 -6.40
N ASP A 102 -5.19 10.78 -6.24
CA ASP A 102 -6.03 10.43 -5.11
C ASP A 102 -5.36 9.28 -4.34
N PRO A 103 -5.20 9.37 -3.01
CA PRO A 103 -4.59 8.32 -2.21
C PRO A 103 -5.29 6.97 -2.34
N VAL A 104 -4.64 5.89 -1.85
CA VAL A 104 -5.23 4.54 -1.87
C VAL A 104 -6.61 4.53 -1.21
N ILE A 105 -6.78 5.22 -0.07
CA ILE A 105 -8.10 5.56 0.48
C ILE A 105 -8.47 6.92 -0.10
N PRO A 106 -9.47 6.99 -1.03
CA PRO A 106 -9.82 8.22 -1.72
C PRO A 106 -10.18 9.36 -0.76
N LEU A 107 -9.96 10.61 -1.20
CA LEU A 107 -10.23 11.81 -0.39
C LEU A 107 -11.66 11.87 0.13
N GLU A 108 -12.63 11.38 -0.62
CA GLU A 108 -14.04 11.31 -0.16
C GLU A 108 -14.27 10.37 1.03
N PHE A 109 -13.35 9.44 1.27
CA PHE A 109 -13.37 8.51 2.40
C PHE A 109 -12.45 8.94 3.55
N TYR A 110 -11.60 9.93 3.34
CA TYR A 110 -10.56 10.34 4.29
C TYR A 110 -11.10 10.60 5.70
N GLU A 111 -12.10 11.47 5.83
CA GLU A 111 -12.68 11.77 7.15
C GLU A 111 -13.49 10.57 7.69
N LYS A 112 -14.18 9.82 6.86
CA LYS A 112 -14.96 8.65 7.29
C LYS A 112 -14.08 7.61 7.99
N PHE A 113 -12.90 7.30 7.45
CA PHE A 113 -11.95 6.40 8.10
C PHE A 113 -11.39 6.97 9.42
N ARG A 114 -11.13 8.26 9.46
CA ARG A 114 -10.60 8.93 10.65
C ARG A 114 -11.64 9.06 11.75
N ASP A 115 -12.91 9.27 11.40
CA ASP A 115 -14.01 9.34 12.35
C ASP A 115 -14.24 8.00 13.07
N VAL A 116 -14.05 6.88 12.40
CA VAL A 116 -14.04 5.56 13.08
C VAL A 116 -13.00 5.54 14.20
N HIS A 117 -11.78 6.01 13.92
CA HIS A 117 -10.71 6.05 14.92
C HIS A 117 -11.02 7.01 16.08
N ARG A 118 -11.59 8.19 15.77
CA ARG A 118 -11.88 9.23 16.77
C ARG A 118 -13.07 8.90 17.66
N ASN A 119 -14.11 8.29 17.11
CA ASN A 119 -15.40 8.16 17.76
C ASN A 119 -15.66 6.80 18.40
N LEU A 120 -14.96 5.75 17.94
CA LEU A 120 -15.09 4.42 18.51
C LEU A 120 -13.88 4.08 19.39
N THR A 121 -14.13 3.38 20.49
CA THR A 121 -13.08 2.92 21.40
C THR A 121 -12.93 1.40 21.41
N ASN A 122 -14.01 0.68 21.10
CA ASN A 122 -14.03 -0.78 21.03
C ASN A 122 -13.45 -1.28 19.69
N ASP A 123 -12.51 -2.22 19.75
CA ASP A 123 -11.83 -2.72 18.57
C ASP A 123 -12.74 -3.53 17.66
N GLU A 124 -13.69 -4.29 18.18
CA GLU A 124 -14.66 -5.05 17.39
C GLU A 124 -15.59 -4.11 16.60
N GLU A 125 -16.04 -3.02 17.22
CA GLU A 125 -16.83 -1.99 16.54
C GLU A 125 -16.02 -1.28 15.45
N LYS A 126 -14.75 -0.97 15.72
CA LYS A 126 -13.84 -0.39 14.72
C LYS A 126 -13.64 -1.34 13.53
N ILE A 127 -13.40 -2.63 13.79
CA ILE A 127 -13.23 -3.64 12.74
C ILE A 127 -14.49 -3.68 11.86
N ALA A 128 -15.68 -3.76 12.46
CA ALA A 128 -16.93 -3.78 11.71
C ALA A 128 -17.11 -2.50 10.87
N ALA A 129 -16.86 -1.33 11.46
CA ALA A 129 -16.98 -0.05 10.76
C ALA A 129 -15.96 0.10 9.62
N TYR A 130 -14.71 -0.30 9.81
CA TYR A 130 -13.71 -0.31 8.74
C TYR A 130 -14.05 -1.31 7.64
N GLN A 131 -14.54 -2.50 7.98
CA GLN A 131 -14.99 -3.48 6.99
C GLN A 131 -16.11 -2.90 6.12
N GLU A 132 -17.06 -2.18 6.72
CA GLU A 132 -18.13 -1.51 5.99
C GLU A 132 -17.58 -0.42 5.05
N LEU A 133 -16.63 0.39 5.51
CA LEU A 133 -15.98 1.41 4.68
C LEU A 133 -15.17 0.79 3.53
N ILE A 134 -14.40 -0.27 3.78
CA ILE A 134 -13.65 -0.99 2.75
C ILE A 134 -14.59 -1.54 1.68
N SER A 135 -15.75 -2.06 2.06
CA SER A 135 -16.74 -2.58 1.11
C SER A 135 -17.39 -1.49 0.23
N LYS A 136 -17.33 -0.24 0.66
CA LYS A 136 -17.84 0.92 -0.09
C LYS A 136 -16.80 1.61 -0.96
N LEU A 137 -15.52 1.27 -0.81
CA LEU A 137 -14.46 1.81 -1.66
C LEU A 137 -14.67 1.38 -3.12
N PRO A 138 -14.28 2.22 -4.10
CA PRO A 138 -14.20 1.76 -5.48
C PRO A 138 -13.36 0.49 -5.59
N PRO A 139 -13.75 -0.52 -6.39
CA PRO A 139 -13.08 -1.83 -6.43
C PRO A 139 -11.55 -1.78 -6.64
N PRO A 140 -10.98 -0.91 -7.50
CA PRO A 140 -9.53 -0.78 -7.61
C PRO A 140 -8.86 -0.33 -6.31
N HIS A 141 -9.49 0.60 -5.58
CA HIS A 141 -8.97 1.12 -4.32
C HIS A 141 -9.05 0.09 -3.20
N SER A 142 -10.18 -0.63 -3.08
CA SER A 142 -10.29 -1.71 -2.08
C SER A 142 -9.30 -2.84 -2.37
N CYS A 143 -9.13 -3.24 -3.63
CA CYS A 143 -8.17 -4.28 -4.01
C CYS A 143 -6.72 -3.87 -3.68
N LEU A 144 -6.32 -2.64 -4.03
CA LEU A 144 -4.99 -2.13 -3.72
C LEU A 144 -4.77 -1.99 -2.21
N LEU A 145 -5.76 -1.45 -1.48
CA LEU A 145 -5.68 -1.33 -0.01
C LEU A 145 -5.46 -2.69 0.64
N MET A 146 -6.27 -3.68 0.30
CA MET A 146 -6.17 -5.02 0.88
C MET A 146 -4.83 -5.68 0.55
N TYR A 147 -4.34 -5.53 -0.68
CA TYR A 147 -3.01 -6.02 -1.07
C TYR A 147 -1.89 -5.37 -0.23
N LEU A 148 -1.95 -4.05 -0.02
CA LEU A 148 -0.98 -3.33 0.79
C LEU A 148 -1.05 -3.72 2.27
N LEU A 149 -2.26 -3.90 2.83
CA LEU A 149 -2.41 -4.35 4.21
C LEU A 149 -1.83 -5.75 4.41
N ASP A 150 -2.04 -6.67 3.46
CA ASP A 150 -1.41 -8.00 3.48
C ASP A 150 0.12 -7.91 3.44
N LEU A 151 0.66 -7.08 2.56
CA LEU A 151 2.10 -6.83 2.47
C LEU A 151 2.64 -6.27 3.80
N LEU A 152 2.03 -5.21 4.32
CA LEU A 152 2.51 -4.52 5.52
C LEU A 152 2.37 -5.38 6.78
N ALA A 153 1.29 -6.16 6.91
CA ALA A 153 1.11 -7.10 8.01
C ALA A 153 2.19 -8.18 8.01
N LEU A 154 2.59 -8.68 6.84
CA LEU A 154 3.70 -9.63 6.71
C LEU A 154 5.01 -9.03 7.26
N PHE A 155 5.33 -7.78 6.90
CA PHE A 155 6.52 -7.11 7.41
C PHE A 155 6.43 -6.80 8.90
N ALA A 156 5.26 -6.38 9.40
CA ALA A 156 5.04 -6.17 10.83
C ALA A 156 5.23 -7.46 11.64
N HIS A 157 4.83 -8.61 11.09
CA HIS A 157 5.05 -9.91 11.72
C HIS A 157 6.54 -10.25 11.93
N HIS A 158 7.42 -9.74 11.07
CA HIS A 158 8.87 -9.90 11.16
C HIS A 158 9.58 -8.70 11.86
N SER A 159 8.86 -7.90 12.64
CA SER A 159 9.40 -6.67 13.23
C SER A 159 10.58 -6.87 14.19
N GLU A 160 10.70 -8.02 14.82
CA GLU A 160 11.86 -8.36 15.67
C GLU A 160 13.17 -8.41 14.85
N GLU A 161 13.09 -8.81 13.57
CA GLU A 161 14.25 -8.92 12.69
C GLU A 161 14.47 -7.65 11.86
N ASN A 162 13.40 -7.11 11.26
CA ASN A 162 13.49 -5.97 10.35
C ASN A 162 13.38 -4.60 11.04
N LEU A 163 13.00 -4.54 12.31
CA LEU A 163 12.82 -3.33 13.13
C LEU A 163 11.74 -2.37 12.59
N MET A 164 10.74 -2.92 11.88
CA MET A 164 9.61 -2.19 11.31
C MET A 164 8.28 -2.76 11.83
N ASP A 165 7.86 -2.29 13.00
CA ASP A 165 6.54 -2.60 13.55
C ASP A 165 5.41 -1.89 12.78
N SER A 166 4.18 -2.20 13.08
CA SER A 166 3.00 -1.61 12.43
C SER A 166 2.94 -0.08 12.57
N LYS A 167 3.46 0.47 13.68
CA LYS A 167 3.54 1.92 13.89
C LYS A 167 4.54 2.57 12.93
N ASN A 168 5.73 1.98 12.78
CA ASN A 168 6.76 2.45 11.86
C ASN A 168 6.27 2.35 10.40
N LEU A 169 5.67 1.22 10.02
CA LEU A 169 5.12 1.01 8.69
C LEU A 169 3.98 1.99 8.39
N ALA A 170 3.06 2.19 9.32
CA ALA A 170 1.98 3.16 9.16
C ALA A 170 2.51 4.57 8.95
N SER A 171 3.52 4.99 9.72
CA SER A 171 4.14 6.31 9.57
C SER A 171 4.77 6.50 8.19
N VAL A 172 5.39 5.46 7.65
CA VAL A 172 6.08 5.50 6.36
C VAL A 172 5.10 5.48 5.18
N PHE A 173 3.99 4.74 5.28
CA PHE A 173 3.02 4.56 4.20
C PHE A 173 1.83 5.50 4.24
N GLN A 174 1.57 6.15 5.40
CA GLN A 174 0.43 7.05 5.57
C GLN A 174 0.30 8.08 4.43
N PRO A 175 1.37 8.76 3.96
CA PRO A 175 1.22 9.78 2.92
C PRO A 175 0.60 9.29 1.61
N GLY A 176 0.89 8.05 1.20
CA GLY A 176 0.34 7.46 -0.02
C GLY A 176 -0.97 6.72 0.18
N VAL A 177 -1.32 6.35 1.41
CA VAL A 177 -2.50 5.52 1.69
C VAL A 177 -3.68 6.34 2.20
N ILE A 178 -3.46 7.19 3.20
CA ILE A 178 -4.53 8.02 3.80
C ILE A 178 -3.97 9.40 4.14
N SER A 179 -4.13 10.34 3.23
CA SER A 179 -3.65 11.72 3.37
C SER A 179 -4.65 12.71 2.78
N HIS A 180 -4.51 13.97 3.14
CA HIS A 180 -5.31 15.07 2.60
C HIS A 180 -4.43 16.29 2.36
N PRO A 181 -4.54 16.99 1.21
CA PRO A 181 -3.70 18.15 0.90
C PRO A 181 -3.74 19.24 1.98
N ASN A 182 -4.93 19.50 2.55
CA ASN A 182 -5.12 20.52 3.60
C ASN A 182 -4.44 20.16 4.93
N HIS A 183 -4.07 18.90 5.13
CA HIS A 183 -3.47 18.41 6.37
C HIS A 183 -1.99 18.06 6.23
N ALA A 184 -1.39 18.31 5.07
CA ALA A 184 0.00 17.94 4.77
C ALA A 184 1.03 18.53 5.75
N MET A 185 0.72 19.69 6.36
CA MET A 185 1.59 20.38 7.31
C MET A 185 1.05 20.35 8.75
N SER A 186 0.11 19.47 9.04
CA SER A 186 -0.55 19.37 10.36
C SER A 186 -0.13 18.10 11.10
N PRO A 187 0.83 18.17 12.06
CA PRO A 187 1.34 16.98 12.75
C PRO A 187 0.27 16.16 13.46
N GLY A 188 -0.71 16.81 14.10
CA GLY A 188 -1.82 16.12 14.77
C GLY A 188 -2.70 15.33 13.80
N GLU A 189 -2.96 15.87 12.62
CA GLU A 189 -3.75 15.22 11.58
C GLU A 189 -3.00 14.04 10.96
N TYR A 190 -1.69 14.20 10.77
CA TYR A 190 -0.80 13.13 10.38
C TYR A 190 -0.85 11.94 11.36
N MET A 191 -0.77 12.22 12.67
CA MET A 191 -0.81 11.20 13.71
C MET A 191 -2.13 10.41 13.71
N THR A 192 -3.25 11.10 13.51
CA THR A 192 -4.57 10.45 13.41
C THR A 192 -4.63 9.50 12.20
N SER A 193 -4.18 9.98 11.03
CA SER A 193 -4.16 9.14 9.82
C SER A 193 -3.20 7.95 9.95
N ALA A 194 -2.04 8.15 10.57
CA ALA A 194 -1.10 7.06 10.84
C ALA A 194 -1.68 6.04 11.84
N ALA A 195 -2.45 6.49 12.84
CA ALA A 195 -3.13 5.59 13.77
C ALA A 195 -4.22 4.74 13.11
N VAL A 196 -4.97 5.32 12.15
CA VAL A 196 -5.92 4.58 11.31
C VAL A 196 -5.19 3.47 10.55
N LEU A 197 -4.12 3.80 9.83
CA LEU A 197 -3.38 2.81 9.04
C LEU A 197 -2.74 1.74 9.92
N LYS A 198 -2.20 2.13 11.09
CA LYS A 198 -1.69 1.16 12.07
C LYS A 198 -2.75 0.16 12.48
N PHE A 199 -3.95 0.63 12.81
CA PHE A 199 -5.06 -0.25 13.19
C PHE A 199 -5.42 -1.22 12.06
N LEU A 200 -5.50 -0.74 10.82
CA LEU A 200 -5.77 -1.58 9.65
C LEU A 200 -4.69 -2.65 9.43
N ILE A 201 -3.42 -2.33 9.69
CA ILE A 201 -2.31 -3.30 9.62
C ILE A 201 -2.44 -4.34 10.73
N ASP A 202 -2.65 -3.90 11.98
CA ASP A 202 -2.72 -4.80 13.14
C ASP A 202 -3.88 -5.81 13.04
N TYR A 203 -5.01 -5.38 12.46
CA TYR A 203 -6.21 -6.21 12.30
C TYR A 203 -6.45 -6.68 10.87
N GLN A 204 -5.41 -6.69 10.02
CA GLN A 204 -5.51 -7.05 8.61
C GLN A 204 -6.25 -8.36 8.36
N SER A 205 -6.00 -9.39 9.18
CA SER A 205 -6.65 -10.71 9.06
C SER A 205 -8.16 -10.70 9.35
N SER A 206 -8.67 -9.64 9.96
CA SER A 206 -10.10 -9.47 10.25
C SER A 206 -10.88 -8.87 9.08
N PHE A 207 -10.20 -8.35 8.07
CA PHE A 207 -10.83 -7.74 6.89
C PHE A 207 -10.90 -8.71 5.73
N THR A 208 -12.01 -8.67 5.02
CA THR A 208 -12.25 -9.46 3.81
C THR A 208 -12.53 -8.53 2.63
N MET A 209 -12.17 -8.99 1.44
CA MET A 209 -12.59 -8.29 0.21
C MET A 209 -14.10 -8.37 0.04
N PRO A 210 -14.71 -7.27 -0.44
CA PRO A 210 -16.12 -7.23 -0.77
C PRO A 210 -16.50 -8.24 -1.85
#